data_ab4f7d4fe43fa3636b74e08a23433f16
#
_entry.id   ab4f7d4fe43fa3636b74e08a23433f16
#
_cell.length_a   1.000
_cell.length_b   1.000
_cell.length_c   1.000
_cell.angle_alpha   90.00
_cell.angle_beta   90.00
_cell.angle_gamma   90.00
#
_symmetry.space_group_name_H-M   'P 1'
#
loop_
_entity.id
_entity.type
_entity.pdbx_description
1 polymer ?
#
loop_
_entity_poly.entity_id
_entity_poly.type
_entity_poly.pdbx_seq_one_letter_code
_entity_poly.pdbx_strand_id
1 'polypeptide(L)'
;MTRLERRLLIWRENFSGSFSAKVRWRMKHDRNPLLVTVQDKYLVRQWAHARGVETVPLLQMAEDADAFPIETLPPDCFVKASHGCGWNLLRREGVFYEFGNGTAFVDDHGLPQPAAALAARRVDDAACRALWRKWLGQKYLAAEWAYQLMTPRLLAEPVMAQRGNGPQRLYRLFTMQGVVQAIAVGGPVFVRTESDYLVFDRNWTRIRMPGEHPPVDEAVLGERPQTLPDMLEIARRLGSELDFVRIDLFDTPQGAILNEMTVYPSGGQPGRPFVSATHNRWLGRLWKLPGRTRR
;
A
#
# COMPACT_ATOMS: atom_id res chain seq x y z
N MET A 1 4.17 7.73 -23.31
CA MET A 1 3.86 9.11 -22.86
C MET A 1 5.16 9.85 -22.55
N THR A 2 5.44 10.93 -23.25
CA THR A 2 6.65 11.75 -23.06
C THR A 2 6.59 12.53 -21.73
N ARG A 3 7.75 13.06 -21.29
CA ARG A 3 7.83 13.89 -20.08
C ARG A 3 6.96 15.16 -20.19
N LEU A 4 6.85 15.73 -21.39
CA LEU A 4 6.03 16.91 -21.66
C LEU A 4 4.54 16.59 -21.59
N GLU A 5 4.11 15.54 -22.27
CA GLU A 5 2.70 15.08 -22.24
C GLU A 5 2.24 14.79 -20.82
N ARG A 6 3.08 14.15 -20.01
CA ARG A 6 2.81 13.91 -18.59
C ARG A 6 2.67 15.21 -17.80
N ARG A 7 3.52 16.21 -18.02
CA ARG A 7 3.41 17.53 -17.36
C ARG A 7 2.13 18.27 -17.74
N LEU A 8 1.76 18.25 -19.02
CA LEU A 8 0.51 18.86 -19.51
C LEU A 8 -0.72 18.15 -18.92
N LEU A 9 -0.71 16.81 -18.86
CA LEU A 9 -1.78 16.04 -18.25
C LEU A 9 -1.94 16.38 -16.77
N ILE A 10 -0.84 16.44 -16.01
CA ILE A 10 -0.83 16.84 -14.60
C ILE A 10 -1.41 18.26 -14.44
N TRP A 11 -0.99 19.21 -15.28
CA TRP A 11 -1.47 20.58 -15.23
C TRP A 11 -2.99 20.65 -15.46
N ARG A 12 -3.49 20.00 -16.52
CA ARG A 12 -4.94 19.96 -16.82
C ARG A 12 -5.72 19.28 -15.70
N GLU A 13 -5.20 18.19 -15.16
CA GLU A 13 -5.87 17.42 -14.11
C GLU A 13 -5.92 18.17 -12.77
N ASN A 14 -4.97 19.05 -12.46
CA ASN A 14 -4.99 19.84 -11.23
C ASN A 14 -6.25 20.72 -11.07
N PHE A 15 -6.92 21.05 -12.17
CA PHE A 15 -8.18 21.79 -12.16
C PHE A 15 -9.42 20.89 -12.18
N SER A 16 -9.25 19.60 -12.35
CA SER A 16 -10.37 18.66 -12.52
C SER A 16 -11.06 18.26 -11.21
N GLY A 17 -10.45 18.54 -10.04
CA GLY A 17 -10.93 18.03 -8.75
C GLY A 17 -10.84 16.51 -8.60
N SER A 18 -10.07 15.83 -9.48
CA SER A 18 -9.85 14.40 -9.42
C SER A 18 -9.13 13.98 -8.12
N PHE A 19 -9.22 12.70 -7.78
CA PHE A 19 -8.55 12.17 -6.60
C PHE A 19 -7.03 12.39 -6.66
N SER A 20 -6.39 12.08 -7.80
CA SER A 20 -4.95 12.31 -7.98
C SER A 20 -4.55 13.79 -7.84
N ALA A 21 -5.40 14.71 -8.31
CA ALA A 21 -5.19 16.15 -8.13
C ALA A 21 -5.24 16.54 -6.64
N LYS A 22 -6.15 15.94 -5.86
CA LYS A 22 -6.26 16.18 -4.42
C LYS A 22 -5.10 15.57 -3.64
N VAL A 23 -4.57 14.41 -4.05
CA VAL A 23 -3.33 13.85 -3.50
C VAL A 23 -2.17 14.83 -3.71
N ARG A 24 -1.99 15.36 -4.94
CA ARG A 24 -0.95 16.37 -5.22
C ARG A 24 -1.13 17.66 -4.41
N TRP A 25 -2.38 18.10 -4.23
CA TRP A 25 -2.69 19.23 -3.37
C TRP A 25 -2.25 18.97 -1.92
N ARG A 26 -2.57 17.80 -1.37
CA ARG A 26 -2.14 17.37 -0.03
C ARG A 26 -0.61 17.36 0.08
N MET A 27 0.08 16.78 -0.87
CA MET A 27 1.56 16.74 -0.90
C MET A 27 2.16 18.15 -0.83
N LYS A 28 1.49 19.14 -1.43
CA LYS A 28 1.97 20.52 -1.50
C LYS A 28 1.56 21.37 -0.30
N HIS A 29 0.35 21.19 0.23
CA HIS A 29 -0.28 22.16 1.13
C HIS A 29 -0.65 21.61 2.51
N ASP A 30 -0.97 20.33 2.64
CA ASP A 30 -1.35 19.74 3.92
C ASP A 30 -0.09 19.42 4.74
N ARG A 31 -0.05 19.92 5.97
CA ARG A 31 1.08 19.74 6.91
C ARG A 31 0.62 19.14 8.23
N ASN A 32 -0.51 18.41 8.21
CA ASN A 32 -0.97 17.69 9.39
C ASN A 32 0.10 16.67 9.84
N PRO A 33 0.64 16.78 11.07
CA PRO A 33 1.71 15.90 11.56
C PRO A 33 1.27 14.43 11.65
N LEU A 34 -0.03 14.18 11.80
CA LEU A 34 -0.57 12.82 11.81
C LEU A 34 -0.27 12.06 10.51
N LEU A 35 -0.14 12.77 9.37
CA LEU A 35 0.23 12.14 8.09
C LEU A 35 1.62 11.47 8.15
N VAL A 36 2.55 11.99 8.96
CA VAL A 36 3.87 11.37 9.16
C VAL A 36 3.71 10.06 9.93
N THR A 37 2.98 10.10 11.04
CA THR A 37 2.77 8.94 11.91
C THR A 37 2.11 7.78 11.17
N VAL A 38 1.02 8.05 10.44
CA VAL A 38 0.25 6.98 9.78
C VAL A 38 0.90 6.47 8.50
N GLN A 39 1.75 7.27 7.85
CA GLN A 39 2.49 6.86 6.66
C GLN A 39 3.76 6.05 7.00
N ASP A 40 4.34 6.24 8.20
CA ASP A 40 5.52 5.50 8.67
C ASP A 40 5.11 4.09 9.09
N LYS A 41 5.65 3.05 8.42
CA LYS A 41 5.33 1.64 8.67
C LYS A 41 5.68 1.16 10.08
N TYR A 42 6.53 1.89 10.82
CA TYR A 42 6.84 1.60 12.21
C TYR A 42 5.89 2.32 13.17
N LEU A 43 5.73 3.63 13.02
CA LEU A 43 4.91 4.44 13.93
C LEU A 43 3.42 4.10 13.83
N VAL A 44 2.93 3.75 12.65
CA VAL A 44 1.52 3.37 12.44
C VAL A 44 1.10 2.18 13.30
N ARG A 45 2.03 1.28 13.66
CA ARG A 45 1.75 0.12 14.51
C ARG A 45 1.33 0.55 15.92
N GLN A 46 2.11 1.42 16.55
CA GLN A 46 1.80 1.95 17.88
C GLN A 46 0.49 2.73 17.87
N TRP A 47 0.29 3.53 16.83
CA TRP A 47 -0.92 4.32 16.64
C TRP A 47 -2.17 3.45 16.44
N ALA A 48 -2.06 2.36 15.71
CA ALA A 48 -3.11 1.37 15.48
C ALA A 48 -3.42 0.56 16.76
N HIS A 49 -2.39 0.05 17.44
CA HIS A 49 -2.55 -0.70 18.68
C HIS A 49 -3.23 0.13 19.78
N ALA A 50 -2.89 1.43 19.90
CA ALA A 50 -3.58 2.35 20.83
C ALA A 50 -5.08 2.50 20.52
N ARG A 51 -5.52 2.09 19.33
CA ARG A 51 -6.93 2.09 18.89
C ARG A 51 -7.54 0.68 18.84
N GLY A 52 -6.84 -0.32 19.42
CA GLY A 52 -7.29 -1.71 19.45
C GLY A 52 -7.31 -2.37 18.07
N VAL A 53 -6.37 -2.01 17.20
CA VAL A 53 -6.23 -2.59 15.86
C VAL A 53 -4.92 -3.35 15.76
N GLU A 54 -5.03 -4.63 15.40
CA GLU A 54 -3.89 -5.50 15.18
C GLU A 54 -3.18 -5.17 13.86
N THR A 55 -1.85 -5.26 13.87
CA THR A 55 -0.99 -5.02 12.71
C THR A 55 -0.23 -6.28 12.34
N VAL A 56 0.28 -6.35 11.11
CA VAL A 56 1.24 -7.40 10.72
C VAL A 56 2.33 -7.48 11.80
N PRO A 57 2.67 -8.66 12.36
CA PRO A 57 3.66 -8.77 13.41
C PRO A 57 5.02 -8.18 13.01
N LEU A 58 5.68 -7.49 13.93
CA LEU A 58 7.04 -7.02 13.75
C LEU A 58 8.01 -8.06 14.33
N LEU A 59 8.81 -8.69 13.47
CA LEU A 59 9.79 -9.70 13.88
C LEU A 59 11.08 -9.04 14.38
N GLN A 60 11.58 -8.06 13.63
CA GLN A 60 12.82 -7.33 13.92
C GLN A 60 12.72 -5.87 13.45
N MET A 61 13.48 -5.00 14.12
CA MET A 61 13.66 -3.60 13.71
C MET A 61 15.09 -3.17 14.00
N ALA A 62 15.68 -2.40 13.07
CA ALA A 62 16.95 -1.72 13.30
C ALA A 62 17.02 -0.38 12.54
N GLU A 63 17.82 0.53 13.07
CA GLU A 63 18.18 1.81 12.43
C GLU A 63 19.56 1.73 11.75
N ASP A 64 20.25 0.61 11.92
CA ASP A 64 21.53 0.29 11.32
C ASP A 64 21.44 -1.02 10.52
N ALA A 65 21.91 -1.00 9.27
CA ALA A 65 21.91 -2.16 8.39
C ALA A 65 22.87 -3.27 8.85
N ASP A 66 23.98 -2.90 9.48
CA ASP A 66 24.98 -3.86 9.94
C ASP A 66 24.57 -4.54 11.25
N ALA A 67 23.81 -3.85 12.07
CA ALA A 67 23.19 -4.40 13.29
C ALA A 67 21.93 -5.23 13.03
N PHE A 68 21.42 -5.27 11.78
CA PHE A 68 20.20 -6.02 11.48
C PHE A 68 20.48 -7.54 11.50
N PRO A 69 19.80 -8.32 12.38
CA PRO A 69 20.18 -9.70 12.69
C PRO A 69 19.61 -10.68 11.64
N ILE A 70 20.30 -10.85 10.51
CA ILE A 70 19.88 -11.75 9.41
C ILE A 70 19.72 -13.19 9.89
N GLU A 71 20.58 -13.63 10.79
CA GLU A 71 20.71 -15.00 11.24
C GLU A 71 19.48 -15.47 12.05
N THR A 72 18.79 -14.54 12.69
CA THR A 72 17.59 -14.83 13.50
C THR A 72 16.28 -14.69 12.73
N LEU A 73 16.33 -14.27 11.48
CA LEU A 73 15.13 -14.14 10.66
C LEU A 73 14.58 -15.52 10.28
N PRO A 74 13.24 -15.69 10.28
CA PRO A 74 12.63 -16.89 9.76
C PRO A 74 12.95 -17.11 8.27
N PRO A 75 12.86 -18.34 7.76
CA PRO A 75 13.16 -18.64 6.36
C PRO A 75 12.26 -17.87 5.38
N ASP A 76 11.03 -17.54 5.80
CA ASP A 76 10.07 -16.79 4.99
C ASP A 76 9.66 -15.51 5.73
N CYS A 77 10.12 -14.35 5.22
CA CYS A 77 9.76 -13.05 5.76
C CYS A 77 10.02 -11.94 4.71
N PHE A 78 9.49 -10.76 5.00
CA PHE A 78 9.83 -9.53 4.27
C PHE A 78 10.75 -8.65 5.12
N VAL A 79 11.75 -8.04 4.49
CA VAL A 79 12.50 -6.93 5.08
C VAL A 79 12.19 -5.66 4.29
N LYS A 80 11.72 -4.63 4.97
CA LYS A 80 11.21 -3.38 4.37
C LYS A 80 11.85 -2.16 5.03
N ALA A 81 12.03 -1.08 4.26
CA ALA A 81 12.28 0.22 4.88
C ALA A 81 10.97 0.90 5.30
N SER A 82 10.94 1.51 6.51
CA SER A 82 9.74 2.16 7.07
C SER A 82 9.32 3.41 6.30
N HIS A 83 10.30 4.11 5.73
CA HIS A 83 10.23 5.48 5.20
C HIS A 83 10.27 5.55 3.67
N GLY A 84 9.81 4.51 2.98
CA GLY A 84 9.80 4.46 1.53
C GLY A 84 8.77 3.50 0.96
N CYS A 85 8.58 3.52 -0.36
CA CYS A 85 7.71 2.60 -1.09
C CYS A 85 8.56 1.77 -2.06
N GLY A 86 8.31 0.45 -2.10
CA GLY A 86 9.04 -0.48 -2.96
C GLY A 86 10.45 -0.85 -2.47
N TRP A 87 10.85 -0.36 -1.30
CA TRP A 87 12.11 -0.73 -0.65
C TRP A 87 11.88 -1.94 0.25
N ASN A 88 11.88 -3.12 -0.36
CA ASN A 88 11.61 -4.38 0.30
C ASN A 88 12.35 -5.54 -0.37
N LEU A 89 12.75 -6.50 0.43
CA LEU A 89 13.27 -7.81 0.03
C LEU A 89 12.34 -8.89 0.55
N LEU A 90 12.15 -9.96 -0.22
CA LEU A 90 11.59 -11.21 0.27
C LEU A 90 12.73 -12.14 0.70
N ARG A 91 12.60 -12.75 1.86
CA ARG A 91 13.31 -13.95 2.22
C ARG A 91 12.39 -15.14 2.00
N ARG A 92 12.81 -16.09 1.18
CA ARG A 92 12.09 -17.32 0.89
C ARG A 92 13.02 -18.50 1.01
N GLU A 93 12.65 -19.51 1.80
CA GLU A 93 13.49 -20.66 2.06
C GLU A 93 14.91 -20.26 2.51
N GLY A 94 15.03 -19.20 3.30
CA GLY A 94 16.29 -18.66 3.81
C GLY A 94 17.10 -17.80 2.84
N VAL A 95 16.66 -17.60 1.60
CA VAL A 95 17.36 -16.84 0.57
C VAL A 95 16.64 -15.51 0.31
N PHE A 96 17.39 -14.43 0.15
CA PHE A 96 16.83 -13.12 -0.21
C PHE A 96 16.67 -12.93 -1.70
N TYR A 97 15.60 -12.23 -2.06
CA TYR A 97 15.25 -11.86 -3.43
C TYR A 97 14.85 -10.37 -3.50
N GLU A 98 15.42 -9.66 -4.48
CA GLU A 98 15.10 -8.27 -4.72
C GLU A 98 13.78 -8.13 -5.49
N PHE A 99 12.97 -7.20 -5.04
CA PHE A 99 11.73 -6.82 -5.69
C PHE A 99 11.84 -5.43 -6.29
N GLY A 100 12.06 -5.41 -7.58
CA GLY A 100 11.85 -4.21 -8.36
C GLY A 100 10.36 -3.98 -8.70
N ASN A 101 10.01 -2.79 -9.13
CA ASN A 101 8.68 -2.51 -9.68
C ASN A 101 8.37 -3.48 -10.82
N GLY A 102 7.31 -4.26 -10.68
CA GLY A 102 6.80 -5.16 -11.73
C GLY A 102 7.15 -6.64 -11.57
N THR A 103 7.68 -7.07 -10.43
CA THR A 103 7.89 -8.50 -10.16
C THR A 103 6.72 -9.08 -9.39
N ALA A 104 6.14 -10.13 -9.93
CA ALA A 104 5.19 -10.94 -9.21
C ALA A 104 5.91 -11.92 -8.27
N PHE A 105 5.57 -11.92 -6.97
CA PHE A 105 5.93 -13.00 -6.03
C PHE A 105 5.08 -14.23 -6.22
N VAL A 106 4.05 -14.08 -6.95
CA VAL A 106 3.04 -15.06 -7.21
C VAL A 106 2.94 -15.26 -8.69
N ASP A 107 2.54 -16.43 -9.06
CA ASP A 107 2.19 -16.77 -10.43
C ASP A 107 0.88 -16.08 -10.86
N ASP A 108 0.45 -16.37 -12.09
CA ASP A 108 -0.80 -15.83 -12.65
C ASP A 108 -2.06 -16.26 -11.86
N HIS A 109 -1.94 -17.25 -10.98
CA HIS A 109 -3.01 -17.73 -10.09
C HIS A 109 -2.92 -17.15 -8.68
N GLY A 110 -1.95 -16.25 -8.42
CA GLY A 110 -1.77 -15.64 -7.10
C GLY A 110 -1.10 -16.55 -6.07
N LEU A 111 -0.53 -17.68 -6.50
CA LEU A 111 0.23 -18.57 -5.62
C LEU A 111 1.69 -18.11 -5.53
N PRO A 112 2.34 -18.26 -4.35
CA PRO A 112 3.74 -17.92 -4.20
C PRO A 112 4.61 -18.61 -5.25
N GLN A 113 5.41 -17.83 -5.97
CA GLN A 113 6.35 -18.41 -6.93
C GLN A 113 7.39 -19.27 -6.20
N PRO A 114 7.77 -20.44 -6.77
CA PRO A 114 8.83 -21.25 -6.20
C PRO A 114 10.17 -20.52 -6.25
N ALA A 115 11.07 -20.82 -5.30
CA ALA A 115 12.39 -20.19 -5.22
C ALA A 115 13.18 -20.26 -6.54
N ALA A 116 13.01 -21.34 -7.31
CA ALA A 116 13.63 -21.49 -8.62
C ALA A 116 13.20 -20.43 -9.63
N ALA A 117 11.94 -19.99 -9.62
CA ALA A 117 11.44 -18.94 -10.50
C ALA A 117 11.98 -17.55 -10.11
N LEU A 118 12.45 -17.40 -8.88
CA LEU A 118 13.02 -16.17 -8.34
C LEU A 118 14.55 -16.10 -8.49
N ALA A 119 15.19 -17.16 -9.00
CA ALA A 119 16.66 -17.33 -9.00
C ALA A 119 17.41 -16.13 -9.59
N ALA A 120 16.91 -15.54 -10.69
CA ALA A 120 17.52 -14.37 -11.32
C ALA A 120 17.53 -13.09 -10.46
N ARG A 121 16.84 -13.09 -9.31
CA ARG A 121 16.69 -11.97 -8.39
C ARG A 121 17.29 -12.22 -7.02
N ARG A 122 18.01 -13.32 -6.91
CA ARG A 122 18.69 -13.71 -5.68
C ARG A 122 19.72 -12.64 -5.29
N VAL A 123 19.74 -12.33 -4.00
CA VAL A 123 20.66 -11.37 -3.37
C VAL A 123 21.34 -12.08 -2.22
N ASP A 124 22.65 -12.00 -2.13
CA ASP A 124 23.39 -12.49 -0.98
C ASP A 124 23.32 -11.50 0.20
N ASP A 125 23.77 -11.91 1.37
CA ASP A 125 23.70 -11.12 2.59
C ASP A 125 24.51 -9.82 2.50
N ALA A 126 25.64 -9.83 1.78
CA ALA A 126 26.45 -8.64 1.57
C ALA A 126 25.73 -7.60 0.71
N ALA A 127 25.09 -8.05 -0.37
CA ALA A 127 24.27 -7.21 -1.23
C ALA A 127 23.00 -6.72 -0.50
N CYS A 128 22.37 -7.56 0.35
CA CYS A 128 21.27 -7.11 1.21
C CYS A 128 21.69 -5.95 2.11
N ARG A 129 22.82 -6.09 2.84
CA ARG A 129 23.34 -5.02 3.71
C ARG A 129 23.66 -3.76 2.93
N ALA A 130 24.23 -3.88 1.72
CA ALA A 130 24.51 -2.74 0.85
C ALA A 130 23.21 -2.01 0.44
N LEU A 131 22.17 -2.75 0.07
CA LEU A 131 20.84 -2.19 -0.23
C LEU A 131 20.23 -1.50 0.98
N TRP A 132 20.29 -2.11 2.16
CA TRP A 132 19.74 -1.55 3.39
C TRP A 132 20.45 -0.28 3.82
N ARG A 133 21.81 -0.22 3.76
CA ARG A 133 22.57 1.02 3.98
C ARG A 133 22.12 2.12 3.01
N LYS A 134 21.93 1.77 1.73
CA LYS A 134 21.40 2.70 0.73
C LYS A 134 20.00 3.21 1.11
N TRP A 135 19.08 2.33 1.51
CA TRP A 135 17.74 2.74 1.90
C TRP A 135 17.76 3.64 3.14
N LEU A 136 18.50 3.26 4.16
CA LEU A 136 18.59 4.06 5.41
C LEU A 136 19.27 5.41 5.17
N GLY A 137 20.24 5.50 4.25
CA GLY A 137 20.96 6.73 3.93
C GLY A 137 20.25 7.69 2.99
N GLN A 138 19.09 7.33 2.44
CA GLN A 138 18.39 8.16 1.45
C GLN A 138 16.98 8.57 1.91
N LYS A 139 16.53 9.71 1.44
CA LYS A 139 15.14 10.15 1.61
C LYS A 139 14.31 9.65 0.42
N TYR A 140 13.07 9.31 0.68
CA TYR A 140 12.10 9.01 -0.38
C TYR A 140 11.75 10.27 -1.17
N LEU A 141 10.80 10.21 -2.08
CA LEU A 141 10.44 11.32 -2.97
C LEU A 141 10.18 12.63 -2.21
N ALA A 142 10.92 13.69 -2.53
CA ALA A 142 10.82 14.98 -1.85
C ALA A 142 9.40 15.60 -1.92
N ALA A 143 8.64 15.30 -2.97
CA ALA A 143 7.28 15.77 -3.12
C ALA A 143 6.31 15.18 -2.07
N GLU A 144 6.60 13.99 -1.55
CA GLU A 144 5.85 13.33 -0.48
C GLU A 144 6.45 13.72 0.86
N TRP A 145 6.19 14.95 1.32
CA TRP A 145 6.87 15.58 2.42
C TRP A 145 6.89 14.79 3.73
N ALA A 146 5.84 14.00 4.02
CA ALA A 146 5.78 13.22 5.25
C ALA A 146 6.96 12.24 5.36
N TYR A 147 7.38 11.63 4.27
CA TYR A 147 8.55 10.75 4.25
C TYR A 147 9.87 11.47 4.61
N GLN A 148 9.95 12.79 4.40
CA GLN A 148 11.15 13.56 4.71
C GLN A 148 11.38 13.71 6.22
N LEU A 149 10.33 13.54 7.01
CA LEU A 149 10.34 13.68 8.47
C LEU A 149 10.43 12.34 9.21
N MET A 150 10.36 11.22 8.51
CA MET A 150 10.45 9.90 9.12
C MET A 150 11.89 9.56 9.50
N THR A 151 12.06 8.87 10.63
CA THR A 151 13.32 8.21 10.98
C THR A 151 13.46 6.94 10.14
N PRO A 152 14.56 6.79 9.38
CA PRO A 152 14.80 5.58 8.61
C PRO A 152 14.93 4.33 9.49
N ARG A 153 14.17 3.28 9.19
CA ARG A 153 14.23 1.97 9.87
C ARG A 153 14.08 0.84 8.90
N LEU A 154 14.73 -0.27 9.19
CA LEU A 154 14.45 -1.58 8.60
C LEU A 154 13.49 -2.33 9.50
N LEU A 155 12.52 -2.99 8.89
CA LEU A 155 11.50 -3.79 9.57
C LEU A 155 11.47 -5.18 8.95
N ALA A 156 11.52 -6.24 9.75
CA ALA A 156 11.21 -7.59 9.30
C ALA A 156 9.77 -7.94 9.69
N GLU A 157 9.04 -8.55 8.76
CA GLU A 157 7.65 -8.95 8.92
C GLU A 157 7.44 -10.36 8.36
N PRO A 158 6.58 -11.21 8.97
CA PRO A 158 6.28 -12.51 8.42
C PRO A 158 5.53 -12.39 7.09
N VAL A 159 5.59 -13.44 6.28
CA VAL A 159 4.64 -13.62 5.17
C VAL A 159 3.29 -13.98 5.79
N MET A 160 2.27 -13.14 5.56
CA MET A 160 0.95 -13.35 6.14
C MET A 160 0.18 -14.44 5.40
N ALA A 161 -0.46 -15.33 6.16
CA ALA A 161 -1.35 -16.32 5.59
C ALA A 161 -2.70 -15.69 5.20
N GLN A 162 -3.24 -16.08 4.04
CA GLN A 162 -4.59 -15.74 3.64
C GLN A 162 -5.60 -16.66 4.35
N ARG A 163 -6.78 -16.12 4.68
CA ARG A 163 -7.91 -16.93 5.11
C ARG A 163 -8.42 -17.78 3.94
N GLY A 164 -8.63 -19.09 4.18
CA GLY A 164 -9.05 -20.03 3.15
C GLY A 164 -7.91 -20.45 2.21
N ASN A 165 -8.26 -21.10 1.11
CA ASN A 165 -7.31 -21.73 0.19
C ASN A 165 -7.02 -20.88 -1.06
N GLY A 166 -7.46 -19.65 -1.10
CA GLY A 166 -7.24 -18.76 -2.24
C GLY A 166 -5.90 -18.02 -2.17
N PRO A 167 -5.54 -17.31 -3.24
CA PRO A 167 -4.37 -16.46 -3.27
C PRO A 167 -4.49 -15.33 -2.25
N GLN A 168 -3.35 -14.84 -1.75
CA GLN A 168 -3.33 -13.70 -0.86
C GLN A 168 -3.92 -12.47 -1.54
N ARG A 169 -4.93 -11.87 -0.91
CA ARG A 169 -5.61 -10.65 -1.37
C ARG A 169 -5.26 -9.48 -0.47
N LEU A 170 -5.08 -8.32 -1.06
CA LEU A 170 -4.92 -7.08 -0.32
C LEU A 170 -6.16 -6.21 -0.53
N TYR A 171 -6.80 -5.86 0.57
CA TYR A 171 -7.99 -5.02 0.61
C TYR A 171 -7.57 -3.58 0.91
N ARG A 172 -7.71 -2.70 -0.07
CA ARG A 172 -7.32 -1.30 0.01
C ARG A 172 -8.55 -0.43 0.21
N LEU A 173 -8.80 -0.01 1.44
CA LEU A 173 -9.96 0.76 1.83
C LEU A 173 -9.68 2.25 1.68
N PHE A 174 -10.33 2.90 0.72
CA PHE A 174 -10.29 4.35 0.53
C PHE A 174 -11.26 5.00 1.50
N THR A 175 -10.73 5.51 2.61
CA THR A 175 -11.49 5.94 3.77
C THR A 175 -11.44 7.46 3.91
N MET A 176 -12.60 8.08 4.12
CA MET A 176 -12.75 9.51 4.34
C MET A 176 -13.47 9.75 5.66
N GLN A 177 -12.79 10.38 6.62
CA GLN A 177 -13.34 10.65 7.96
C GLN A 177 -13.94 9.39 8.62
N GLY A 178 -13.23 8.28 8.53
CA GLY A 178 -13.65 6.98 9.07
C GLY A 178 -14.69 6.22 8.23
N VAL A 179 -15.17 6.79 7.12
CA VAL A 179 -16.17 6.15 6.25
C VAL A 179 -15.49 5.61 4.99
N VAL A 180 -15.59 4.30 4.77
CA VAL A 180 -15.08 3.65 3.56
C VAL A 180 -15.93 4.04 2.35
N GLN A 181 -15.30 4.63 1.35
CA GLN A 181 -15.95 5.06 0.10
C GLN A 181 -15.76 4.04 -1.02
N ALA A 182 -14.63 3.34 -1.02
CA ALA A 182 -14.31 2.30 -1.98
C ALA A 182 -13.37 1.27 -1.35
N ILE A 183 -13.48 0.03 -1.79
CA ILE A 183 -12.55 -1.05 -1.47
C ILE A 183 -11.98 -1.56 -2.79
N ALA A 184 -10.70 -1.34 -3.01
CA ALA A 184 -10.01 -1.91 -4.16
C ALA A 184 -9.35 -3.23 -3.73
N VAL A 185 -9.78 -4.32 -4.35
CA VAL A 185 -9.24 -5.65 -4.12
C VAL A 185 -8.37 -6.01 -5.30
N GLY A 186 -7.13 -6.32 -5.04
CA GLY A 186 -6.19 -6.81 -6.04
C GLY A 186 -5.56 -8.10 -5.59
N GLY A 187 -4.99 -8.80 -6.52
CA GLY A 187 -4.09 -9.91 -6.24
C GLY A 187 -2.95 -9.47 -5.31
N PRO A 188 -2.03 -10.36 -5.01
CA PRO A 188 -0.97 -10.12 -4.04
C PRO A 188 -0.26 -8.80 -4.32
N VAL A 189 0.26 -8.24 -3.24
CA VAL A 189 0.79 -6.86 -3.11
C VAL A 189 1.70 -6.40 -4.26
N PHE A 190 2.13 -7.28 -5.14
CA PHE A 190 3.23 -7.06 -6.07
C PHE A 190 2.86 -7.17 -7.56
N VAL A 191 1.65 -7.60 -7.92
CA VAL A 191 1.17 -7.54 -9.30
C VAL A 191 0.64 -6.14 -9.55
N ARG A 192 1.36 -5.36 -10.32
CA ARG A 192 1.00 -3.99 -10.70
C ARG A 192 0.72 -3.89 -12.18
N THR A 193 -0.28 -4.59 -12.65
CA THR A 193 -0.91 -4.16 -13.89
C THR A 193 -2.15 -3.33 -13.56
N GLU A 194 -2.51 -2.40 -14.41
CA GLU A 194 -3.64 -1.47 -14.18
C GLU A 194 -5.00 -2.19 -14.23
N SER A 195 -5.01 -3.46 -14.64
CA SER A 195 -6.18 -4.33 -14.80
C SER A 195 -6.49 -5.21 -13.58
N ASP A 196 -5.72 -5.13 -12.49
CA ASP A 196 -5.74 -6.15 -11.44
C ASP A 196 -6.59 -5.80 -10.21
N TYR A 197 -7.44 -4.79 -10.30
CA TYR A 197 -8.27 -4.39 -9.17
C TYR A 197 -9.75 -4.47 -9.48
N LEU A 198 -10.49 -5.14 -8.59
CA LEU A 198 -11.93 -4.97 -8.48
C LEU A 198 -12.24 -3.88 -7.47
N VAL A 199 -13.22 -3.05 -7.76
CA VAL A 199 -13.65 -1.98 -6.84
C VAL A 199 -15.06 -2.26 -6.34
N PHE A 200 -15.22 -2.23 -5.02
CA PHE A 200 -16.50 -2.44 -4.33
C PHE A 200 -16.83 -1.24 -3.46
N ASP A 201 -18.10 -1.06 -3.16
CA ASP A 201 -18.53 -0.21 -2.06
C ASP A 201 -18.39 -0.92 -0.69
N ARG A 202 -18.73 -0.23 0.39
CA ARG A 202 -18.69 -0.79 1.75
C ARG A 202 -19.67 -1.94 2.00
N ASN A 203 -20.69 -2.10 1.15
CA ASN A 203 -21.66 -3.19 1.23
C ASN A 203 -21.26 -4.39 0.36
N TRP A 204 -20.06 -4.32 -0.23
CA TRP A 204 -19.53 -5.30 -1.19
C TRP A 204 -20.29 -5.32 -2.51
N THR A 205 -20.91 -4.21 -2.89
CA THR A 205 -21.50 -4.04 -4.22
C THR A 205 -20.41 -3.59 -5.21
N ARG A 206 -20.31 -4.29 -6.32
CA ARG A 206 -19.31 -4.00 -7.36
C ARG A 206 -19.53 -2.61 -7.97
N ILE A 207 -18.51 -1.76 -7.91
CA ILE A 207 -18.50 -0.45 -8.57
C ILE A 207 -17.83 -0.61 -9.94
N ARG A 208 -18.63 -0.65 -11.01
CA ARG A 208 -18.15 -0.71 -12.39
C ARG A 208 -18.15 0.69 -13.01
N MET A 209 -17.09 1.00 -13.76
CA MET A 209 -16.95 2.27 -14.44
C MET A 209 -16.63 2.07 -15.93
N PRO A 210 -17.08 2.98 -16.82
CA PRO A 210 -16.71 2.92 -18.23
C PRO A 210 -15.19 2.91 -18.43
N GLY A 211 -14.73 2.02 -19.31
CA GLY A 211 -13.31 1.84 -19.63
C GLY A 211 -12.54 0.96 -18.62
N GLU A 212 -13.25 0.29 -17.72
CA GLU A 212 -12.67 -0.71 -16.84
C GLU A 212 -12.43 -2.01 -17.59
N HIS A 213 -11.25 -2.57 -17.44
CA HIS A 213 -10.93 -3.93 -17.88
C HIS A 213 -11.00 -4.85 -16.67
N PRO A 214 -11.85 -5.88 -16.67
CA PRO A 214 -11.90 -6.83 -15.56
C PRO A 214 -10.55 -7.56 -15.44
N PRO A 215 -10.08 -7.82 -14.22
CA PRO A 215 -8.90 -8.66 -14.02
C PRO A 215 -9.16 -10.08 -14.49
N VAL A 216 -8.08 -10.81 -14.76
CA VAL A 216 -8.11 -12.18 -15.27
C VAL A 216 -8.88 -13.13 -14.34
N ASP A 217 -8.95 -12.82 -13.05
CA ASP A 217 -9.56 -13.68 -12.01
C ASP A 217 -10.65 -12.96 -11.20
N GLU A 218 -11.67 -12.45 -11.90
CA GLU A 218 -12.78 -11.72 -11.25
C GLU A 218 -13.53 -12.60 -10.23
N ALA A 219 -13.63 -13.91 -10.45
CA ALA A 219 -14.33 -14.80 -9.55
C ALA A 219 -13.64 -14.89 -8.18
N VAL A 220 -12.32 -15.03 -8.17
CA VAL A 220 -11.51 -15.13 -6.94
C VAL A 220 -11.41 -13.78 -6.23
N LEU A 221 -11.12 -12.71 -6.96
CA LEU A 221 -10.99 -11.37 -6.37
C LEU A 221 -12.33 -10.80 -5.89
N GLY A 222 -13.43 -11.25 -6.49
CA GLY A 222 -14.79 -10.78 -6.21
C GLY A 222 -15.42 -11.40 -4.97
N GLU A 223 -14.84 -12.45 -4.41
CA GLU A 223 -15.37 -13.11 -3.22
C GLU A 223 -15.37 -12.17 -2.01
N ARG A 224 -16.51 -12.06 -1.34
CA ARG A 224 -16.66 -11.20 -0.17
C ARG A 224 -15.86 -11.76 1.00
N PRO A 225 -14.93 -10.97 1.63
CA PRO A 225 -14.19 -11.45 2.80
C PRO A 225 -15.12 -11.62 4.00
N GLN A 226 -14.91 -12.67 4.77
CA GLN A 226 -15.68 -12.91 6.00
C GLN A 226 -15.46 -11.79 7.03
N THR A 227 -14.25 -11.21 7.03
CA THR A 227 -13.87 -10.13 7.95
C THR A 227 -14.24 -8.73 7.45
N LEU A 228 -15.09 -8.59 6.43
CA LEU A 228 -15.52 -7.26 5.94
C LEU A 228 -16.07 -6.36 7.06
N PRO A 229 -16.91 -6.82 8.00
CA PRO A 229 -17.38 -5.99 9.11
C PRO A 229 -16.23 -5.46 9.98
N ASP A 230 -15.24 -6.31 10.29
CA ASP A 230 -14.05 -5.93 11.06
C ASP A 230 -13.18 -4.93 10.29
N MET A 231 -13.00 -5.14 8.98
CA MET A 231 -12.29 -4.21 8.11
C MET A 231 -12.92 -2.82 8.11
N LEU A 232 -14.24 -2.73 8.07
CA LEU A 232 -14.97 -1.46 8.11
C LEU A 232 -14.83 -0.77 9.48
N GLU A 233 -14.87 -1.54 10.58
CA GLU A 233 -14.66 -1.01 11.92
C GLU A 233 -13.21 -0.54 12.13
N ILE A 234 -12.21 -1.27 11.63
CA ILE A 234 -10.82 -0.84 11.60
C ILE A 234 -10.70 0.49 10.85
N ALA A 235 -11.31 0.59 9.67
CA ALA A 235 -11.28 1.81 8.88
C ALA A 235 -11.94 3.00 9.60
N ARG A 236 -13.03 2.76 10.34
CA ARG A 236 -13.68 3.77 11.15
C ARG A 236 -12.77 4.27 12.27
N ARG A 237 -12.10 3.38 13.00
CA ARG A 237 -11.18 3.75 14.11
C ARG A 237 -9.96 4.48 13.60
N LEU A 238 -9.32 3.96 12.53
CA LEU A 238 -8.07 4.49 12.02
C LEU A 238 -8.25 5.70 11.10
N GLY A 239 -9.41 5.89 10.47
CA GLY A 239 -9.66 6.94 9.51
C GLY A 239 -10.40 8.17 10.05
N SER A 240 -10.94 8.11 11.28
CA SER A 240 -11.83 9.17 11.82
C SER A 240 -11.17 10.54 11.96
N GLU A 241 -9.88 10.59 12.25
CA GLU A 241 -9.11 11.82 12.43
C GLU A 241 -8.49 12.36 11.13
N LEU A 242 -8.71 11.65 10.01
CA LEU A 242 -8.14 12.00 8.71
C LEU A 242 -9.26 12.32 7.71
N ASP A 243 -9.09 13.39 6.95
CA ASP A 243 -9.98 13.74 5.85
C ASP A 243 -9.98 12.68 4.75
N PHE A 244 -8.84 12.01 4.55
CA PHE A 244 -8.65 10.85 3.69
C PHE A 244 -7.42 10.04 4.11
N VAL A 245 -7.57 8.70 4.01
CA VAL A 245 -6.45 7.74 4.08
C VAL A 245 -6.83 6.46 3.34
N ARG A 246 -5.87 5.80 2.69
CA ARG A 246 -6.02 4.42 2.22
C ARG A 246 -5.50 3.49 3.31
N ILE A 247 -6.33 2.56 3.74
CA ILE A 247 -6.02 1.57 4.76
C ILE A 247 -5.94 0.21 4.08
N ASP A 248 -4.78 -0.41 4.12
CA ASP A 248 -4.49 -1.67 3.45
C ASP A 248 -4.53 -2.82 4.46
N LEU A 249 -5.45 -3.77 4.27
CA LEU A 249 -5.74 -4.85 5.20
C LEU A 249 -5.55 -6.21 4.54
N PHE A 250 -5.12 -7.20 5.34
CA PHE A 250 -5.19 -8.62 5.01
C PHE A 250 -6.40 -9.27 5.69
N ASP A 251 -7.02 -10.24 5.00
CA ASP A 251 -7.98 -11.19 5.58
C ASP A 251 -7.21 -12.46 5.99
N THR A 252 -6.92 -12.59 7.28
CA THR A 252 -6.13 -13.71 7.80
C THR A 252 -7.01 -14.69 8.60
N PRO A 253 -6.53 -15.93 8.88
CA PRO A 253 -7.25 -16.85 9.78
C PRO A 253 -7.57 -16.25 11.15
N GLN A 254 -6.75 -15.31 11.64
CA GLN A 254 -6.90 -14.64 12.93
C GLN A 254 -7.85 -13.43 12.89
N GLY A 255 -8.22 -12.95 11.70
CA GLY A 255 -9.03 -11.75 11.53
C GLY A 255 -8.47 -10.79 10.49
N ALA A 256 -9.07 -9.60 10.39
CA ALA A 256 -8.54 -8.52 9.58
C ALA A 256 -7.32 -7.88 10.26
N ILE A 257 -6.21 -7.76 9.54
CA ILE A 257 -4.94 -7.24 10.07
C ILE A 257 -4.47 -6.05 9.23
N LEU A 258 -4.04 -4.97 9.90
CA LEU A 258 -3.49 -3.79 9.24
C LEU A 258 -2.10 -4.10 8.65
N ASN A 259 -1.94 -3.88 7.35
CA ASN A 259 -0.66 -3.94 6.67
C ASN A 259 0.02 -2.56 6.64
N GLU A 260 -0.65 -1.56 6.05
CA GLU A 260 -0.13 -0.19 5.98
C GLU A 260 -1.26 0.83 5.87
N MET A 261 -0.94 2.09 6.15
CA MET A 261 -1.77 3.24 5.81
C MET A 261 -1.04 4.12 4.80
N THR A 262 -1.76 4.64 3.80
CA THR A 262 -1.17 5.44 2.73
C THR A 262 -1.92 6.76 2.58
N VAL A 263 -1.19 7.86 2.76
CA VAL A 263 -1.76 9.22 2.64
C VAL A 263 -1.53 9.83 1.24
N TYR A 264 -0.61 9.27 0.45
CA TYR A 264 -0.28 9.71 -0.93
C TYR A 264 -0.44 8.57 -1.95
N PRO A 265 -1.63 7.96 -2.12
CA PRO A 265 -1.79 6.84 -3.04
C PRO A 265 -1.23 7.15 -4.42
N SER A 266 -0.33 6.29 -4.89
CA SER A 266 0.37 6.39 -6.19
C SER A 266 1.08 7.74 -6.43
N GLY A 267 1.46 8.48 -5.37
CA GLY A 267 2.10 9.79 -5.49
C GLY A 267 1.28 10.81 -6.29
N GLY A 268 -0.05 10.68 -6.30
CA GLY A 268 -0.94 11.52 -7.08
C GLY A 268 -0.73 11.44 -8.59
N GLN A 269 -0.20 10.34 -9.12
CA GLN A 269 -0.01 10.17 -10.55
C GLN A 269 -1.36 10.17 -11.28
N PRO A 270 -1.47 10.86 -12.43
CA PRO A 270 -2.69 10.86 -13.24
C PRO A 270 -3.13 9.44 -13.62
N GLY A 271 -4.46 9.18 -13.56
CA GLY A 271 -5.01 7.88 -13.90
C GLY A 271 -4.83 6.80 -12.83
N ARG A 272 -4.10 7.07 -11.76
CA ARG A 272 -3.92 6.13 -10.64
C ARG A 272 -4.64 6.65 -9.39
N PRO A 273 -4.99 5.84 -8.41
CA PRO A 273 -4.73 4.40 -8.21
C PRO A 273 -5.69 3.45 -8.93
N PHE A 274 -6.66 3.96 -9.65
CA PHE A 274 -7.66 3.16 -10.35
C PHE A 274 -7.41 3.13 -11.85
N VAL A 275 -7.91 2.07 -12.47
CA VAL A 275 -7.77 1.75 -13.89
C VAL A 275 -8.40 2.79 -14.82
N SER A 276 -9.34 3.63 -14.35
CA SER A 276 -10.02 4.59 -15.21
C SER A 276 -10.01 6.01 -14.67
N ALA A 277 -9.90 6.98 -15.58
CA ALA A 277 -10.06 8.39 -15.28
C ALA A 277 -11.44 8.71 -14.64
N THR A 278 -12.44 7.86 -14.89
CA THR A 278 -13.79 8.01 -14.31
C THR A 278 -13.81 7.67 -12.84
N HIS A 279 -13.19 6.55 -12.42
CA HIS A 279 -12.99 6.21 -11.00
C HIS A 279 -12.23 7.34 -10.27
N ASN A 280 -11.17 7.86 -10.89
CA ASN A 280 -10.35 8.92 -10.31
C ASN A 280 -11.16 10.22 -10.09
N ARG A 281 -12.02 10.61 -11.03
CA ARG A 281 -12.92 11.76 -10.86
C ARG A 281 -14.02 11.48 -9.82
N TRP A 282 -14.62 10.29 -9.87
CA TRP A 282 -15.66 9.88 -8.92
C TRP A 282 -15.15 9.93 -7.49
N LEU A 283 -14.05 9.27 -7.18
CA LEU A 283 -13.45 9.27 -5.84
C LEU A 283 -13.01 10.68 -5.41
N GLY A 284 -12.53 11.48 -6.36
CA GLY A 284 -12.18 12.87 -6.11
C GLY A 284 -13.36 13.72 -5.66
N ARG A 285 -14.57 13.48 -6.15
CA ARG A 285 -15.78 14.20 -5.72
C ARG A 285 -16.17 13.90 -4.27
N LEU A 286 -15.89 12.69 -3.80
CA LEU A 286 -16.21 12.26 -2.44
C LEU A 286 -15.25 12.86 -1.40
N TRP A 287 -13.99 13.04 -1.74
CA TRP A 287 -12.99 13.58 -0.82
C TRP A 287 -13.11 15.09 -0.66
N LYS A 288 -13.35 15.57 0.56
CA LYS A 288 -13.37 17.00 0.91
C LYS A 288 -12.02 17.38 1.51
N LEU A 289 -11.29 18.26 0.85
CA LEU A 289 -10.00 18.75 1.35
C LEU A 289 -10.21 19.65 2.58
N PRO A 290 -9.32 19.58 3.61
CA PRO A 290 -9.36 20.48 4.74
C PRO A 290 -9.17 21.94 4.28
N GLY A 291 -9.88 22.89 4.89
CA GLY A 291 -9.74 24.33 4.62
C GLY A 291 -10.29 24.83 3.28
N ARG A 292 -10.87 23.96 2.44
CA ARG A 292 -11.65 24.37 1.25
C ARG A 292 -13.16 24.34 1.53
N THR A 293 -13.62 25.22 2.41
CA THR A 293 -15.04 25.62 2.34
C THR A 293 -15.27 26.29 0.99
N ARG A 294 -16.27 25.80 0.23
CA ARG A 294 -16.69 26.48 -1.01
C ARG A 294 -17.03 27.92 -0.65
N ARG A 295 -16.26 28.88 -1.17
CA ARG A 295 -16.72 30.24 -1.34
C ARG A 295 -17.68 30.27 -2.51
#